data_e2daeaad11bc487a69fe686f1f399c04
#
_entry.id   e2daeaad11bc487a69fe686f1f399c04
#
_cell.length_a   1.000
_cell.length_b   1.000
_cell.length_c   1.000
_cell.angle_alpha   90.00
_cell.angle_beta   90.00
_cell.angle_gamma   90.00
#
_symmetry.space_group_name_H-M   'P 1'
#
loop_
_entity.id
_entity.type
_entity.pdbx_description
1 polymer ?
#
loop_
_entity_poly.entity_id
_entity_poly.type
_entity_poly.pdbx_seq_one_letter_code
_entity_poly.pdbx_strand_id
1 'polypeptide(L)'
;MSQKQQPPSPVTVIPPLERFATTERSVRVQLLRDIETERGSRVIAYITEPRPQGFGTGISSDVSPILYEHLRKIGKVERIDILLHTHGGDTLAPSNIVHLFREFCDHLGVLVPAFAMSAGTMVALGANEIVLGCVGRLGPVDPTVGNDFNPQVELTDEKGKKTQRSLPISVEDVAAYLSLARETGKLDDHGMAEAFRALTDKVHPLALGNVHRKYLLIRAVSKRLLHLHMNAEADRERIEGIVNILTEGLYDHAYQISRQEARSVIGLPVVTPPAKLDGLMWSAYQAYRKALHLDGAELPAMFALDTAVIETTEMTHSFVIEGVAQRSKDGVNIEVKNMRWGLAASLGGTP
;
A
#
# COMPACT_ATOMS: atom_id res chain seq x y z
N MET A 1 -4.90 -61.74 -3.06
CA MET A 1 -3.83 -60.97 -3.68
C MET A 1 -3.73 -59.62 -2.95
N SER A 2 -2.74 -59.52 -2.04
CA SER A 2 -2.54 -58.30 -1.24
C SER A 2 -1.81 -57.25 -2.07
N GLN A 3 -2.42 -56.11 -2.29
CA GLN A 3 -1.74 -54.94 -2.85
C GLN A 3 -0.69 -54.43 -1.84
N LYS A 4 0.58 -54.54 -2.17
CA LYS A 4 1.63 -53.88 -1.41
C LYS A 4 1.52 -52.37 -1.62
N GLN A 5 1.15 -51.65 -0.54
CA GLN A 5 1.28 -50.21 -0.50
C GLN A 5 2.77 -49.80 -0.69
N GLN A 6 3.05 -49.06 -1.72
CA GLN A 6 4.37 -48.42 -1.88
C GLN A 6 4.61 -47.45 -0.69
N PRO A 7 5.81 -47.45 -0.13
CA PRO A 7 6.16 -46.46 0.90
C PRO A 7 6.04 -45.05 0.35
N PRO A 8 5.57 -44.06 1.15
CA PRO A 8 5.52 -42.68 0.72
C PRO A 8 6.92 -42.22 0.30
N SER A 9 6.99 -41.52 -0.83
CA SER A 9 8.25 -40.91 -1.32
C SER A 9 8.85 -40.01 -0.24
N PRO A 10 10.17 -40.00 -0.07
CA PRO A 10 10.85 -39.17 0.91
C PRO A 10 10.44 -37.71 0.69
N VAL A 11 9.93 -37.07 1.73
CA VAL A 11 9.65 -35.63 1.72
C VAL A 11 10.99 -34.94 1.55
N THR A 12 11.25 -34.40 0.37
CA THR A 12 12.42 -33.56 0.12
C THR A 12 12.24 -32.31 0.96
N VAL A 13 12.98 -32.20 2.07
CA VAL A 13 13.03 -30.97 2.88
C VAL A 13 13.78 -29.94 2.03
N ILE A 14 13.02 -29.07 1.38
CA ILE A 14 13.59 -27.91 0.68
C ILE A 14 14.06 -26.96 1.78
N PRO A 15 15.34 -26.51 1.73
CA PRO A 15 15.82 -25.55 2.73
C PRO A 15 14.92 -24.32 2.74
N PRO A 16 14.65 -23.73 3.91
CA PRO A 16 13.87 -22.50 4.00
C PRO A 16 14.57 -21.44 3.12
N LEU A 17 13.78 -20.66 2.36
CA LEU A 17 14.27 -19.46 1.71
C LEU A 17 15.05 -18.64 2.73
N GLU A 18 16.22 -18.13 2.34
CA GLU A 18 16.97 -17.22 3.21
C GLU A 18 16.03 -16.09 3.65
N ARG A 19 15.82 -16.01 4.94
CA ARG A 19 14.89 -15.04 5.48
C ARG A 19 15.48 -13.65 5.36
N PHE A 20 14.63 -12.69 5.04
CA PHE A 20 14.94 -11.25 4.94
C PHE A 20 15.83 -10.75 6.08
N ALA A 21 15.61 -11.23 7.30
CA ALA A 21 16.35 -10.84 8.49
C ALA A 21 17.86 -10.94 8.36
N THR A 22 18.36 -11.93 7.62
CA THR A 22 19.79 -12.24 7.50
C THR A 22 20.40 -11.75 6.19
N THR A 23 19.59 -11.61 5.13
CA THR A 23 20.07 -11.24 3.80
C THR A 23 20.47 -9.78 3.75
N GLU A 24 21.78 -9.50 3.70
CA GLU A 24 22.36 -8.16 3.48
C GLU A 24 21.83 -7.05 4.42
N ARG A 25 21.40 -7.40 5.66
CA ARG A 25 20.92 -6.41 6.62
C ARG A 25 21.92 -5.29 6.86
N SER A 26 23.21 -5.62 6.97
CA SER A 26 24.28 -4.63 7.16
C SER A 26 24.32 -3.57 6.06
N VAL A 27 24.09 -3.98 4.80
CA VAL A 27 24.03 -3.07 3.64
C VAL A 27 22.83 -2.13 3.77
N ARG A 28 21.64 -2.65 4.07
CA ARG A 28 20.43 -1.84 4.24
C ARG A 28 20.57 -0.83 5.38
N VAL A 29 21.06 -1.30 6.53
CA VAL A 29 21.31 -0.43 7.70
C VAL A 29 22.32 0.67 7.39
N GLN A 30 23.37 0.37 6.61
CA GLN A 30 24.34 1.39 6.21
C GLN A 30 23.68 2.43 5.28
N LEU A 31 22.88 1.99 4.31
CA LEU A 31 22.14 2.90 3.43
C LEU A 31 21.14 3.79 4.21
N LEU A 32 20.47 3.25 5.22
CA LEU A 32 19.61 4.06 6.11
C LEU A 32 20.41 5.11 6.86
N ARG A 33 21.59 4.77 7.42
CA ARG A 33 22.50 5.74 8.09
C ARG A 33 22.98 6.84 7.14
N ASP A 34 23.30 6.46 5.90
CA ASP A 34 23.75 7.43 4.90
C ASP A 34 22.61 8.40 4.53
N ILE A 35 21.37 7.91 4.44
CA ILE A 35 20.18 8.75 4.26
C ILE A 35 19.95 9.63 5.50
N GLU A 36 20.02 9.09 6.72
CA GLU A 36 19.91 9.85 7.97
C GLU A 36 20.92 11.01 8.00
N THR A 37 22.17 10.74 7.62
CA THR A 37 23.23 11.74 7.57
C THR A 37 22.94 12.81 6.52
N GLU A 38 22.53 12.42 5.32
CA GLU A 38 22.23 13.36 4.22
C GLU A 38 21.02 14.25 4.52
N ARG A 39 20.05 13.69 5.28
CA ARG A 39 18.80 14.36 5.60
C ARG A 39 18.81 15.12 6.94
N GLY A 40 19.75 14.80 7.82
CA GLY A 40 19.71 15.27 9.20
C GLY A 40 18.45 14.79 9.93
N SER A 41 18.03 13.56 9.70
CA SER A 41 16.79 12.98 10.20
C SER A 41 17.02 11.58 10.76
N ARG A 42 16.02 11.00 11.43
CA ARG A 42 15.95 9.55 11.65
C ARG A 42 15.08 8.94 10.56
N VAL A 43 15.44 7.74 10.10
CA VAL A 43 14.77 7.08 8.98
C VAL A 43 14.12 5.78 9.43
N ILE A 44 12.85 5.60 9.07
CA ILE A 44 12.11 4.34 9.16
C ILE A 44 11.76 3.90 7.74
N ALA A 45 12.30 2.77 7.29
CA ALA A 45 11.85 2.15 6.05
C ALA A 45 10.57 1.37 6.30
N TYR A 46 9.54 1.61 5.48
CA TYR A 46 8.32 0.82 5.44
C TYR A 46 8.05 0.41 4.00
N ILE A 47 8.29 -0.87 3.72
CA ILE A 47 8.23 -1.43 2.37
C ILE A 47 7.19 -2.54 2.36
N THR A 48 6.21 -2.42 1.47
CA THR A 48 5.18 -3.44 1.23
C THR A 48 4.99 -3.65 -0.26
N GLU A 49 4.68 -4.87 -0.69
CA GLU A 49 4.45 -5.19 -2.09
C GLU A 49 3.43 -6.31 -2.24
N PRO A 50 2.39 -6.16 -3.08
CA PRO A 50 1.57 -7.28 -3.50
C PRO A 50 2.39 -8.25 -4.39
N ARG A 51 2.04 -9.53 -4.33
CA ARG A 51 2.71 -10.57 -5.11
C ARG A 51 1.86 -10.96 -6.33
N PRO A 52 2.50 -11.33 -7.47
CA PRO A 52 1.79 -11.78 -8.65
C PRO A 52 0.84 -12.95 -8.40
N GLN A 53 1.13 -13.77 -7.39
CA GLN A 53 0.33 -14.93 -7.00
C GLN A 53 -0.96 -14.58 -6.23
N GLY A 54 -1.28 -13.29 -6.08
CA GLY A 54 -2.50 -12.83 -5.42
C GLY A 54 -2.45 -12.78 -3.89
N PHE A 55 -1.26 -12.92 -3.30
CA PHE A 55 -1.00 -12.64 -1.89
C PHE A 55 0.05 -11.54 -1.76
N GLY A 56 0.24 -11.02 -0.57
CA GLY A 56 1.20 -9.94 -0.31
C GLY A 56 0.67 -9.02 0.76
N THR A 57 1.35 -7.92 0.94
CA THR A 57 1.03 -6.96 1.98
C THR A 57 0.85 -5.58 1.40
N GLY A 58 -0.05 -4.82 2.01
CA GLY A 58 -0.21 -3.39 1.83
C GLY A 58 -0.10 -2.67 3.16
N ILE A 59 -0.34 -1.38 3.16
CA ILE A 59 -0.49 -0.59 4.38
C ILE A 59 -1.71 -1.11 5.15
N SER A 60 -1.53 -1.38 6.45
CA SER A 60 -2.57 -1.94 7.31
C SER A 60 -2.50 -1.36 8.72
N SER A 61 -3.61 -1.41 9.46
CA SER A 61 -3.69 -0.82 10.80
C SER A 61 -2.94 -1.62 11.88
N ASP A 62 -2.62 -2.89 11.61
CA ASP A 62 -1.85 -3.78 12.50
C ASP A 62 -0.38 -3.39 12.66
N VAL A 63 0.13 -2.51 11.79
CA VAL A 63 1.52 -2.01 11.88
C VAL A 63 1.72 -0.99 13.01
N SER A 64 0.66 -0.39 13.54
CA SER A 64 0.77 0.70 14.53
C SER A 64 1.56 0.31 15.79
N PRO A 65 1.36 -0.86 16.42
CA PRO A 65 2.19 -1.28 17.54
C PRO A 65 3.67 -1.46 17.19
N ILE A 66 3.95 -1.97 15.98
CA ILE A 66 5.30 -2.19 15.49
C ILE A 66 6.02 -0.86 15.24
N LEU A 67 5.37 0.06 14.54
CA LEU A 67 5.89 1.42 14.34
C LEU A 67 6.15 2.12 15.68
N TYR A 68 5.27 1.91 16.67
CA TYR A 68 5.45 2.47 18.01
C TYR A 68 6.70 1.92 18.70
N GLU A 69 7.03 0.64 18.55
CA GLU A 69 8.27 0.06 19.08
C GLU A 69 9.53 0.71 18.46
N HIS A 70 9.52 0.91 17.14
CA HIS A 70 10.60 1.63 16.44
C HIS A 70 10.72 3.08 16.90
N LEU A 71 9.60 3.79 16.96
CA LEU A 71 9.55 5.19 17.38
C LEU A 71 9.97 5.38 18.85
N ARG A 72 9.59 4.46 19.73
CA ARG A 72 10.07 4.47 21.13
C ARG A 72 11.58 4.34 21.25
N LYS A 73 12.22 3.56 20.38
CA LYS A 73 13.68 3.43 20.36
C LYS A 73 14.34 4.69 19.80
N ILE A 74 13.78 5.29 18.80
CA ILE A 74 14.25 6.57 18.24
C ILE A 74 14.10 7.69 19.28
N GLY A 75 13.00 7.71 20.04
CA GLY A 75 12.63 8.81 20.92
C GLY A 75 12.09 10.02 20.15
N LYS A 76 11.84 11.11 20.89
CA LYS A 76 11.41 12.39 20.27
C LYS A 76 12.60 13.07 19.60
N VAL A 77 12.43 13.43 18.33
CA VAL A 77 13.43 14.08 17.50
C VAL A 77 12.79 15.18 16.64
N GLU A 78 13.57 16.12 16.16
CA GLU A 78 13.07 17.20 15.31
C GLU A 78 12.48 16.65 14.00
N ARG A 79 13.16 15.66 13.38
CA ARG A 79 12.80 15.17 12.06
C ARG A 79 12.84 13.65 11.95
N ILE A 80 11.77 13.09 11.36
CA ILE A 80 11.70 11.69 10.93
C ILE A 80 11.32 11.65 9.46
N ASP A 81 12.02 10.81 8.70
CA ASP A 81 11.67 10.49 7.32
C ASP A 81 11.20 9.03 7.23
N ILE A 82 10.10 8.81 6.52
CA ILE A 82 9.62 7.46 6.15
C ILE A 82 10.14 7.14 4.75
N LEU A 83 11.03 6.16 4.61
CA LEU A 83 11.36 5.59 3.31
C LEU A 83 10.26 4.63 2.93
N LEU A 84 9.36 5.07 2.06
CA LEU A 84 8.10 4.38 1.76
C LEU A 84 8.09 3.77 0.36
N HIS A 85 7.76 2.47 0.31
CA HIS A 85 7.38 1.81 -0.94
C HIS A 85 6.14 0.96 -0.71
N THR A 86 5.07 1.20 -1.48
CA THR A 86 3.79 0.51 -1.34
C THR A 86 2.89 0.72 -2.56
N HIS A 87 2.07 -0.28 -2.87
CA HIS A 87 0.95 -0.15 -3.81
C HIS A 87 -0.37 0.25 -3.12
N GLY A 88 -0.37 0.49 -1.81
CA GLY A 88 -1.55 0.93 -1.07
C GLY A 88 -1.96 -0.02 0.05
N GLY A 89 -3.24 -0.05 0.39
CA GLY A 89 -3.80 -0.88 1.44
C GLY A 89 -5.03 -0.29 2.13
N ASP A 90 -5.15 -0.48 3.45
CA ASP A 90 -6.26 0.05 4.25
C ASP A 90 -6.31 1.59 4.20
N THR A 91 -7.47 2.12 3.87
CA THR A 91 -7.71 3.56 3.68
C THR A 91 -7.68 4.38 4.98
N LEU A 92 -7.81 3.77 6.15
CA LEU A 92 -7.76 4.45 7.45
C LEU A 92 -6.39 4.34 8.14
N ALA A 93 -5.61 3.33 7.81
CA ALA A 93 -4.28 3.12 8.38
C ALA A 93 -3.34 4.34 8.20
N PRO A 94 -3.32 5.05 7.05
CA PRO A 94 -2.48 6.23 6.85
C PRO A 94 -2.67 7.30 7.91
N SER A 95 -3.93 7.59 8.31
CA SER A 95 -4.22 8.58 9.33
C SER A 95 -3.59 8.20 10.68
N ASN A 96 -3.76 6.94 11.08
CA ASN A 96 -3.19 6.44 12.34
C ASN A 96 -1.66 6.46 12.31
N ILE A 97 -1.06 6.06 11.20
CA ILE A 97 0.40 6.05 11.00
C ILE A 97 0.95 7.48 11.11
N VAL A 98 0.40 8.42 10.35
CA VAL A 98 0.88 9.81 10.36
C VAL A 98 0.74 10.44 11.74
N HIS A 99 -0.41 10.29 12.41
CA HIS A 99 -0.60 10.84 13.76
C HIS A 99 0.40 10.22 14.76
N LEU A 100 0.65 8.92 14.66
CA LEU A 100 1.65 8.26 15.51
C LEU A 100 3.05 8.85 15.31
N PHE A 101 3.49 9.07 14.06
CA PHE A 101 4.79 9.69 13.77
C PHE A 101 4.87 11.11 14.34
N ARG A 102 3.79 11.88 14.25
CA ARG A 102 3.71 13.26 14.74
C ARG A 102 3.82 13.39 16.27
N GLU A 103 3.59 12.32 17.02
CA GLU A 103 3.88 12.29 18.46
C GLU A 103 5.40 12.25 18.77
N PHE A 104 6.23 11.90 17.76
CA PHE A 104 7.66 11.71 17.91
C PHE A 104 8.52 12.69 17.11
N CYS A 105 7.95 13.49 16.21
CA CYS A 105 8.71 14.48 15.46
C CYS A 105 7.88 15.73 15.12
N ASP A 106 8.59 16.86 15.00
CA ASP A 106 8.01 18.13 14.56
C ASP A 106 7.91 18.20 13.03
N HIS A 107 8.84 17.55 12.33
CA HIS A 107 8.91 17.52 10.88
C HIS A 107 8.88 16.08 10.36
N LEU A 108 7.82 15.73 9.63
CA LEU A 108 7.67 14.43 8.98
C LEU A 108 7.96 14.57 7.48
N GLY A 109 8.93 13.80 6.98
CA GLY A 109 9.19 13.65 5.54
C GLY A 109 8.78 12.27 5.04
N VAL A 110 8.43 12.17 3.76
CA VAL A 110 8.19 10.90 3.09
C VAL A 110 9.08 10.80 1.86
N LEU A 111 9.98 9.83 1.89
CA LEU A 111 10.93 9.55 0.80
C LEU A 111 10.37 8.41 -0.06
N VAL A 112 10.09 8.68 -1.32
CA VAL A 112 9.46 7.72 -2.25
C VAL A 112 10.46 7.37 -3.35
N PRO A 113 11.20 6.26 -3.21
CA PRO A 113 12.16 5.83 -4.25
C PRO A 113 11.49 5.28 -5.51
N ALA A 114 10.32 4.63 -5.38
CA ALA A 114 9.59 4.02 -6.49
C ALA A 114 8.07 4.32 -6.42
N PHE A 115 7.31 3.62 -5.59
CA PHE A 115 5.86 3.77 -5.52
C PHE A 115 5.38 4.09 -4.11
N ALA A 116 4.45 5.05 -3.99
CA ALA A 116 3.61 5.25 -2.81
C ALA A 116 2.17 5.51 -3.29
N MET A 117 1.49 4.43 -3.72
CA MET A 117 0.18 4.49 -4.36
C MET A 117 -0.95 4.45 -3.32
N SER A 118 -2.10 5.01 -3.65
CA SER A 118 -3.34 4.91 -2.86
C SER A 118 -3.12 5.27 -1.37
N ALA A 119 -3.22 4.32 -0.43
CA ALA A 119 -2.93 4.55 0.99
C ALA A 119 -1.51 5.11 1.22
N GLY A 120 -0.53 4.78 0.37
CA GLY A 120 0.82 5.38 0.40
C GLY A 120 0.80 6.88 0.08
N THR A 121 0.02 7.29 -0.92
CA THR A 121 -0.23 8.70 -1.20
C THR A 121 -0.86 9.40 0.01
N MET A 122 -1.82 8.76 0.68
CA MET A 122 -2.44 9.32 1.89
C MET A 122 -1.42 9.51 3.03
N VAL A 123 -0.45 8.60 3.22
CA VAL A 123 0.66 8.83 4.16
C VAL A 123 1.44 10.08 3.76
N ALA A 124 1.75 10.22 2.46
CA ALA A 124 2.46 11.38 1.94
C ALA A 124 1.70 12.70 2.11
N LEU A 125 0.35 12.70 2.03
CA LEU A 125 -0.47 13.89 2.30
C LEU A 125 -0.30 14.42 3.72
N GLY A 126 0.08 13.59 4.69
CA GLY A 126 0.31 14.02 6.07
C GLY A 126 1.74 14.50 6.35
N ALA A 127 2.63 14.50 5.36
CA ALA A 127 4.02 14.88 5.51
C ALA A 127 4.24 16.38 5.24
N ASN A 128 5.23 16.98 5.92
CA ASN A 128 5.67 18.35 5.67
C ASN A 128 6.35 18.48 4.29
N GLU A 129 7.02 17.43 3.85
CA GLU A 129 7.59 17.36 2.51
C GLU A 129 7.56 15.92 1.96
N ILE A 130 7.45 15.83 0.64
CA ILE A 130 7.45 14.58 -0.11
C ILE A 130 8.67 14.59 -1.03
N VAL A 131 9.63 13.73 -0.77
CA VAL A 131 10.85 13.61 -1.59
C VAL A 131 10.61 12.49 -2.60
N LEU A 132 10.26 12.86 -3.83
CA LEU A 132 10.09 11.89 -4.91
C LEU A 132 11.40 11.66 -5.66
N GLY A 133 11.89 10.43 -5.66
CA GLY A 133 13.00 10.00 -6.50
C GLY A 133 12.68 10.13 -8.00
N CYS A 134 13.67 9.91 -8.85
CA CYS A 134 13.51 10.06 -10.30
C CYS A 134 12.39 9.16 -10.86
N VAL A 135 12.27 7.94 -10.35
CA VAL A 135 11.20 6.99 -10.70
C VAL A 135 10.05 6.99 -9.69
N GLY A 136 10.12 7.86 -8.67
CA GLY A 136 9.10 7.95 -7.62
C GLY A 136 7.72 8.33 -8.21
N ARG A 137 6.68 7.64 -7.76
CA ARG A 137 5.29 7.88 -8.18
C ARG A 137 4.36 7.86 -6.98
N LEU A 138 3.37 8.74 -7.06
CA LEU A 138 2.16 8.68 -6.23
C LEU A 138 1.00 8.13 -7.06
N GLY A 139 -0.13 7.87 -6.44
CA GLY A 139 -1.34 7.44 -7.14
C GLY A 139 -2.59 8.14 -6.63
N PRO A 140 -3.74 7.92 -7.27
CA PRO A 140 -5.04 8.34 -6.78
C PRO A 140 -5.33 7.78 -5.39
N VAL A 141 -6.23 8.43 -4.67
CA VAL A 141 -6.69 7.98 -3.34
C VAL A 141 -8.15 7.52 -3.35
N ASP A 142 -8.69 7.26 -4.54
CA ASP A 142 -10.05 6.77 -4.74
C ASP A 142 -10.24 5.36 -4.14
N PRO A 143 -11.33 5.10 -3.40
CA PRO A 143 -11.55 3.79 -2.80
C PRO A 143 -12.31 2.85 -3.72
N THR A 144 -11.89 1.61 -3.74
CA THR A 144 -12.71 0.49 -4.18
C THR A 144 -13.43 -0.11 -2.98
N VAL A 145 -14.73 -0.35 -3.08
CA VAL A 145 -15.58 -0.79 -1.97
C VAL A 145 -16.06 -2.21 -2.18
N GLY A 146 -15.72 -3.09 -1.25
CA GLY A 146 -16.30 -4.42 -1.12
C GLY A 146 -17.25 -4.47 0.08
N ASN A 147 -18.47 -5.00 -0.11
CA ASN A 147 -19.41 -5.28 0.96
C ASN A 147 -20.39 -6.39 0.54
N ASP A 148 -21.21 -6.86 1.49
CA ASP A 148 -22.16 -7.98 1.28
C ASP A 148 -23.28 -7.65 0.27
N PHE A 149 -23.52 -6.37 -0.02
CA PHE A 149 -24.53 -5.90 -0.96
C PHE A 149 -23.98 -5.68 -2.37
N ASN A 150 -22.69 -5.92 -2.59
CA ASN A 150 -22.08 -5.80 -3.91
C ASN A 150 -22.62 -6.88 -4.85
N PRO A 151 -22.69 -6.60 -6.16
CA PRO A 151 -23.07 -7.59 -7.16
C PRO A 151 -22.24 -8.87 -7.03
N GLN A 152 -22.91 -10.00 -7.14
CA GLN A 152 -22.26 -11.32 -7.10
C GLN A 152 -22.18 -11.87 -8.53
N VAL A 153 -21.04 -12.44 -8.88
CA VAL A 153 -20.88 -13.20 -10.12
C VAL A 153 -20.61 -14.66 -9.76
N GLU A 154 -21.26 -15.55 -10.50
CA GLU A 154 -21.00 -16.97 -10.41
C GLU A 154 -19.82 -17.33 -11.30
N LEU A 155 -18.77 -17.85 -10.72
CA LEU A 155 -17.61 -18.40 -11.42
C LEU A 155 -17.71 -19.92 -11.39
N THR A 156 -17.59 -20.56 -12.55
CA THR A 156 -17.54 -22.03 -12.64
C THR A 156 -16.10 -22.42 -12.97
N ASP A 157 -15.47 -23.20 -12.11
CA ASP A 157 -14.13 -23.74 -12.37
C ASP A 157 -14.16 -24.86 -13.43
N GLU A 158 -13.00 -25.29 -13.89
CA GLU A 158 -12.86 -26.34 -14.91
C GLU A 158 -13.44 -27.69 -14.49
N LYS A 159 -13.68 -27.88 -13.19
CA LYS A 159 -14.33 -29.09 -12.62
C LYS A 159 -15.83 -28.95 -12.46
N GLY A 160 -16.41 -27.85 -12.97
CA GLY A 160 -17.85 -27.56 -12.88
C GLY A 160 -18.31 -27.08 -11.51
N LYS A 161 -17.39 -26.77 -10.56
CA LYS A 161 -17.73 -26.24 -9.25
C LYS A 161 -18.05 -24.76 -9.37
N LYS A 162 -19.23 -24.39 -8.93
CA LYS A 162 -19.70 -23.00 -8.90
C LYS A 162 -19.28 -22.31 -7.60
N THR A 163 -18.68 -21.14 -7.71
CA THR A 163 -18.33 -20.25 -6.62
C THR A 163 -18.92 -18.87 -6.88
N GLN A 164 -19.46 -18.23 -5.85
CA GLN A 164 -19.89 -16.84 -5.95
C GLN A 164 -18.75 -15.92 -5.54
N ARG A 165 -18.49 -14.90 -6.35
CA ARG A 165 -17.51 -13.86 -6.08
C ARG A 165 -18.20 -12.50 -6.06
N SER A 166 -18.00 -11.73 -4.98
CA SER A 166 -18.44 -10.36 -4.91
C SER A 166 -17.57 -9.48 -5.83
N LEU A 167 -18.21 -8.66 -6.65
CA LEU A 167 -17.53 -7.66 -7.46
C LEU A 167 -17.36 -6.37 -6.64
N PRO A 168 -16.14 -5.90 -6.43
CA PRO A 168 -15.95 -4.60 -5.82
C PRO A 168 -16.52 -3.50 -6.74
N ILE A 169 -17.05 -2.43 -6.14
CA ILE A 169 -17.56 -1.27 -6.88
C ILE A 169 -16.58 -0.12 -6.66
N SER A 170 -16.06 0.44 -7.75
CA SER A 170 -15.30 1.67 -7.71
C SER A 170 -16.22 2.87 -7.48
N VAL A 171 -15.80 3.80 -6.66
CA VAL A 171 -16.46 5.11 -6.52
C VAL A 171 -16.45 5.85 -7.85
N GLU A 172 -15.34 5.77 -8.58
CA GLU A 172 -15.17 6.41 -9.89
C GLU A 172 -16.14 5.87 -10.93
N ASP A 173 -16.37 4.55 -10.99
CA ASP A 173 -17.31 3.95 -11.94
C ASP A 173 -18.73 4.49 -11.75
N VAL A 174 -19.16 4.64 -10.49
CA VAL A 174 -20.48 5.20 -10.17
C VAL A 174 -20.56 6.69 -10.54
N ALA A 175 -19.53 7.45 -10.20
CA ALA A 175 -19.45 8.88 -10.53
C ALA A 175 -19.39 9.09 -12.05
N ALA A 176 -18.57 8.31 -12.76
CA ALA A 176 -18.44 8.36 -14.22
C ALA A 176 -19.75 8.04 -14.93
N TYR A 177 -20.52 7.04 -14.46
CA TYR A 177 -21.84 6.72 -15.03
C TYR A 177 -22.82 7.90 -14.90
N LEU A 178 -22.87 8.54 -13.73
CA LEU A 178 -23.75 9.68 -13.50
C LEU A 178 -23.31 10.92 -14.29
N SER A 179 -22.00 11.17 -14.37
CA SER A 179 -21.42 12.24 -15.19
C SER A 179 -21.68 12.00 -16.69
N LEU A 180 -21.51 10.77 -17.18
CA LEU A 180 -21.85 10.40 -18.55
C LEU A 180 -23.31 10.74 -18.88
N ALA A 181 -24.24 10.39 -18.00
CA ALA A 181 -25.65 10.70 -18.17
C ALA A 181 -25.93 12.21 -18.19
N ARG A 182 -25.39 12.96 -17.22
CA ARG A 182 -25.65 14.38 -17.03
C ARG A 182 -24.90 15.24 -18.05
N GLU A 183 -23.59 15.05 -18.19
CA GLU A 183 -22.72 15.97 -18.91
C GLU A 183 -22.59 15.61 -20.40
N THR A 184 -22.47 14.33 -20.73
CA THR A 184 -22.31 13.87 -22.11
C THR A 184 -23.67 13.58 -22.75
N GLY A 185 -24.53 12.81 -22.06
CA GLY A 185 -25.86 12.48 -22.51
C GLY A 185 -26.88 13.62 -22.45
N LYS A 186 -26.53 14.73 -21.74
CA LYS A 186 -27.36 15.92 -21.53
C LYS A 186 -28.77 15.60 -21.00
N LEU A 187 -28.87 14.56 -20.15
CA LEU A 187 -30.14 14.19 -19.56
C LEU A 187 -30.61 15.28 -18.60
N ASP A 188 -31.90 15.61 -18.67
CA ASP A 188 -32.57 16.45 -17.71
C ASP A 188 -32.82 15.71 -16.37
N ASP A 189 -33.48 16.35 -15.43
CA ASP A 189 -33.71 15.75 -14.10
C ASP A 189 -34.59 14.50 -14.16
N HIS A 190 -35.51 14.42 -15.12
CA HIS A 190 -36.31 13.20 -15.36
C HIS A 190 -35.44 12.07 -15.91
N GLY A 191 -34.63 12.34 -16.93
CA GLY A 191 -33.68 11.38 -17.48
C GLY A 191 -32.64 10.93 -16.45
N MET A 192 -32.18 11.82 -15.59
CA MET A 192 -31.29 11.46 -14.48
C MET A 192 -31.95 10.54 -13.44
N ALA A 193 -33.24 10.76 -13.12
CA ALA A 193 -33.98 9.86 -12.23
C ALA A 193 -34.11 8.45 -12.84
N GLU A 194 -34.33 8.33 -14.17
CA GLU A 194 -34.36 7.05 -14.88
C GLU A 194 -32.97 6.39 -14.92
N ALA A 195 -31.91 7.17 -15.18
CA ALA A 195 -30.53 6.64 -15.12
C ALA A 195 -30.19 6.11 -13.74
N PHE A 196 -30.55 6.85 -12.68
CA PHE A 196 -30.33 6.39 -11.31
C PHE A 196 -31.14 5.15 -10.96
N ARG A 197 -32.39 5.05 -11.45
CA ARG A 197 -33.21 3.84 -11.31
C ARG A 197 -32.56 2.64 -12.01
N ALA A 198 -32.10 2.82 -13.26
CA ALA A 198 -31.41 1.77 -14.01
C ALA A 198 -30.15 1.27 -13.27
N LEU A 199 -29.42 2.17 -12.62
CA LEU A 199 -28.26 1.80 -11.77
C LEU A 199 -28.71 0.99 -10.54
N THR A 200 -29.76 1.44 -9.84
CA THR A 200 -30.26 0.76 -8.62
C THR A 200 -30.93 -0.58 -8.91
N ASP A 201 -31.39 -0.81 -10.13
CA ASP A 201 -31.87 -2.13 -10.58
C ASP A 201 -30.73 -3.16 -10.73
N LYS A 202 -29.49 -2.72 -10.91
CA LYS A 202 -28.31 -3.56 -11.09
C LYS A 202 -27.42 -3.61 -9.85
N VAL A 203 -27.36 -2.52 -9.11
CA VAL A 203 -26.51 -2.37 -7.92
C VAL A 203 -27.40 -2.05 -6.71
N HIS A 204 -27.29 -2.86 -5.67
CA HIS A 204 -28.11 -2.68 -4.48
C HIS A 204 -27.93 -1.27 -3.88
N PRO A 205 -29.00 -0.53 -3.53
CA PRO A 205 -28.91 0.85 -3.02
C PRO A 205 -27.98 1.03 -1.79
N LEU A 206 -27.91 0.03 -0.91
CA LEU A 206 -26.97 0.07 0.22
C LEU A 206 -25.50 -0.08 -0.19
N ALA A 207 -25.21 -0.76 -1.30
CA ALA A 207 -23.87 -0.79 -1.87
C ALA A 207 -23.49 0.61 -2.38
N LEU A 208 -24.37 1.29 -3.12
CA LEU A 208 -24.16 2.67 -3.58
C LEU A 208 -23.99 3.64 -2.42
N GLY A 209 -24.82 3.52 -1.36
CA GLY A 209 -24.67 4.31 -0.13
C GLY A 209 -23.32 4.10 0.56
N ASN A 210 -22.81 2.86 0.54
CA ASN A 210 -21.49 2.53 1.08
C ASN A 210 -20.35 3.15 0.25
N VAL A 211 -20.46 3.10 -1.08
CA VAL A 211 -19.55 3.75 -2.02
C VAL A 211 -19.48 5.25 -1.72
N HIS A 212 -20.62 5.93 -1.64
CA HIS A 212 -20.67 7.36 -1.34
C HIS A 212 -20.09 7.71 0.04
N ARG A 213 -20.41 6.92 1.06
CA ARG A 213 -19.84 7.09 2.40
C ARG A 213 -18.31 6.96 2.41
N LYS A 214 -17.75 5.99 1.69
CA LYS A 214 -16.29 5.82 1.56
C LYS A 214 -15.64 6.99 0.82
N TYR A 215 -16.26 7.47 -0.23
CA TYR A 215 -15.85 8.68 -0.93
C TYR A 215 -15.74 9.89 0.00
N LEU A 216 -16.80 10.17 0.76
CA LEU A 216 -16.80 11.27 1.73
C LEU A 216 -15.73 11.09 2.82
N LEU A 217 -15.55 9.86 3.29
CA LEU A 217 -14.55 9.54 4.31
C LEU A 217 -13.14 9.83 3.84
N ILE A 218 -12.76 9.38 2.63
CA ILE A 218 -11.43 9.60 2.08
C ILE A 218 -11.15 11.07 1.86
N ARG A 219 -12.10 11.82 1.32
CA ARG A 219 -11.97 13.27 1.18
C ARG A 219 -11.75 13.95 2.53
N ALA A 220 -12.52 13.58 3.55
CA ALA A 220 -12.38 14.13 4.90
C ALA A 220 -11.02 13.77 5.53
N VAL A 221 -10.55 12.53 5.38
CA VAL A 221 -9.24 12.09 5.90
C VAL A 221 -8.10 12.79 5.16
N SER A 222 -8.15 12.88 3.83
CA SER A 222 -7.14 13.58 3.03
C SER A 222 -7.02 15.07 3.44
N LYS A 223 -8.15 15.77 3.64
CA LYS A 223 -8.13 17.14 4.15
C LYS A 223 -7.49 17.26 5.53
N ARG A 224 -7.85 16.36 6.46
CA ARG A 224 -7.27 16.35 7.81
C ARG A 224 -5.76 16.12 7.78
N LEU A 225 -5.27 15.23 6.92
CA LEU A 225 -3.84 14.98 6.75
C LEU A 225 -3.12 16.22 6.20
N LEU A 226 -3.67 16.89 5.20
CA LEU A 226 -3.11 18.15 4.66
C LEU A 226 -3.09 19.26 5.72
N HIS A 227 -4.11 19.36 6.57
CA HIS A 227 -4.18 20.34 7.66
C HIS A 227 -3.09 20.16 8.73
N LEU A 228 -2.39 19.02 8.78
CA LEU A 228 -1.28 18.83 9.72
C LEU A 228 -0.06 19.72 9.40
N HIS A 229 0.02 20.24 8.18
CA HIS A 229 1.16 21.06 7.72
C HIS A 229 0.76 22.24 6.82
N MET A 230 -0.51 22.36 6.44
CA MET A 230 -1.06 23.47 5.66
C MET A 230 -2.04 24.28 6.50
N ASN A 231 -2.11 25.59 6.26
CA ASN A 231 -3.05 26.45 6.97
C ASN A 231 -4.47 26.24 6.45
N ALA A 232 -5.41 25.93 7.36
CA ALA A 232 -6.79 25.59 7.02
C ALA A 232 -7.57 26.72 6.30
N GLU A 233 -7.24 27.98 6.59
CA GLU A 233 -7.92 29.16 5.99
C GLU A 233 -7.15 29.67 4.76
N ALA A 234 -5.84 29.89 4.92
CA ALA A 234 -5.01 30.46 3.85
C ALA A 234 -4.83 29.50 2.65
N ASP A 235 -4.78 28.19 2.90
CA ASP A 235 -4.59 27.17 1.86
C ASP A 235 -5.90 26.44 1.47
N ARG A 236 -7.05 26.94 1.87
CA ARG A 236 -8.33 26.25 1.69
C ARG A 236 -8.59 25.82 0.25
N GLU A 237 -8.46 26.72 -0.71
CA GLU A 237 -8.70 26.41 -2.14
C GLU A 237 -7.70 25.41 -2.67
N ARG A 238 -6.43 25.52 -2.26
CA ARG A 238 -5.38 24.59 -2.62
C ARG A 238 -5.65 23.19 -2.07
N ILE A 239 -6.06 23.08 -0.80
CA ILE A 239 -6.41 21.80 -0.16
C ILE A 239 -7.59 21.15 -0.90
N GLU A 240 -8.65 21.91 -1.20
CA GLU A 240 -9.79 21.40 -1.97
C GLU A 240 -9.37 20.93 -3.37
N GLY A 241 -8.52 21.70 -4.06
CA GLY A 241 -7.99 21.35 -5.37
C GLY A 241 -7.19 20.05 -5.33
N ILE A 242 -6.27 19.89 -4.37
CA ILE A 242 -5.49 18.67 -4.17
C ILE A 242 -6.42 17.46 -3.98
N VAL A 243 -7.38 17.59 -3.06
CA VAL A 243 -8.31 16.49 -2.75
C VAL A 243 -9.16 16.13 -3.96
N ASN A 244 -9.71 17.11 -4.68
CA ASN A 244 -10.52 16.85 -5.89
C ASN A 244 -9.73 16.11 -6.94
N ILE A 245 -8.49 16.55 -7.26
CA ILE A 245 -7.67 15.88 -8.27
C ILE A 245 -7.38 14.44 -7.86
N LEU A 246 -6.96 14.20 -6.60
CA LEU A 246 -6.57 12.87 -6.14
C LEU A 246 -7.73 11.90 -5.95
N THR A 247 -8.97 12.40 -5.75
CA THR A 247 -10.16 11.55 -5.54
C THR A 247 -11.04 11.38 -6.78
N GLU A 248 -10.95 12.28 -7.78
CA GLU A 248 -11.87 12.30 -8.92
C GLU A 248 -11.20 12.66 -10.25
N GLY A 249 -10.11 13.42 -10.21
CA GLY A 249 -9.55 14.06 -11.42
C GLY A 249 -8.61 13.20 -12.24
N LEU A 250 -8.29 11.97 -11.79
CA LEU A 250 -7.30 11.11 -12.45
C LEU A 250 -7.91 9.97 -13.26
N TYR A 251 -9.19 9.68 -13.06
CA TYR A 251 -10.01 8.76 -13.87
C TYR A 251 -9.54 7.30 -13.96
N ASP A 252 -8.47 6.92 -13.30
CA ASP A 252 -7.94 5.54 -13.28
C ASP A 252 -7.14 5.32 -11.98
N HIS A 253 -7.53 4.31 -11.20
CA HIS A 253 -6.85 3.95 -9.95
C HIS A 253 -5.36 3.57 -10.13
N ALA A 254 -4.99 3.08 -11.32
CA ALA A 254 -3.61 2.73 -11.65
C ALA A 254 -2.78 3.93 -12.16
N TYR A 255 -3.37 5.13 -12.25
CA TYR A 255 -2.67 6.31 -12.72
C TYR A 255 -1.45 6.63 -11.85
N GLN A 256 -0.31 6.85 -12.52
CA GLN A 256 0.97 7.10 -11.86
C GLN A 256 1.33 8.58 -11.94
N ILE A 257 1.15 9.28 -10.83
CA ILE A 257 1.45 10.70 -10.70
C ILE A 257 2.97 10.90 -10.64
N SER A 258 3.49 11.61 -11.62
CA SER A 258 4.92 11.95 -11.69
C SER A 258 5.29 13.05 -10.69
N ARG A 259 6.60 13.18 -10.39
CA ARG A 259 7.14 14.23 -9.53
C ARG A 259 6.75 15.65 -10.01
N GLN A 260 6.82 15.89 -11.32
CA GLN A 260 6.46 17.19 -11.90
C GLN A 260 4.97 17.47 -11.73
N GLU A 261 4.13 16.51 -12.02
CA GLU A 261 2.67 16.63 -11.91
C GLU A 261 2.23 16.84 -10.45
N ALA A 262 2.75 16.03 -9.53
CA ALA A 262 2.50 16.17 -8.10
C ALA A 262 2.81 17.58 -7.58
N ARG A 263 3.91 18.19 -8.05
CA ARG A 263 4.32 19.54 -7.66
C ARG A 263 3.53 20.62 -8.39
N SER A 264 3.47 20.56 -9.73
CA SER A 264 3.06 21.71 -10.56
C SER A 264 1.59 21.70 -10.91
N VAL A 265 0.93 20.53 -10.94
CA VAL A 265 -0.48 20.38 -11.27
C VAL A 265 -1.32 20.17 -10.02
N ILE A 266 -0.92 19.22 -9.16
CA ILE A 266 -1.67 18.90 -7.94
C ILE A 266 -1.35 19.90 -6.82
N GLY A 267 -0.12 20.42 -6.77
CA GLY A 267 0.28 21.42 -5.77
C GLY A 267 0.75 20.80 -4.43
N LEU A 268 1.20 19.55 -4.43
CA LEU A 268 1.77 18.90 -3.25
C LEU A 268 3.16 19.47 -2.89
N PRO A 269 3.60 19.38 -1.60
CA PRO A 269 4.91 19.86 -1.14
C PRO A 269 6.04 18.91 -1.58
N VAL A 270 6.18 18.72 -2.90
CA VAL A 270 7.15 17.78 -3.48
C VAL A 270 8.50 18.45 -3.67
N VAL A 271 9.53 17.78 -3.17
CA VAL A 271 10.94 18.17 -3.28
C VAL A 271 11.67 17.23 -4.23
N THR A 272 12.52 17.79 -5.09
CA THR A 272 13.45 17.02 -5.91
C THR A 272 14.69 16.72 -5.06
N PRO A 273 15.04 15.44 -4.82
CA PRO A 273 16.25 15.13 -4.08
C PRO A 273 17.50 15.56 -4.85
N PRO A 274 18.56 15.99 -4.15
CA PRO A 274 19.90 16.07 -4.75
C PRO A 274 20.33 14.71 -5.29
N ALA A 275 21.21 14.69 -6.29
CA ALA A 275 21.62 13.43 -6.96
C ALA A 275 22.15 12.38 -5.98
N LYS A 276 22.86 12.79 -4.93
CA LYS A 276 23.37 11.90 -3.89
C LYS A 276 22.23 11.23 -3.12
N LEU A 277 21.24 12.00 -2.67
CA LEU A 277 20.09 11.46 -1.95
C LEU A 277 19.23 10.57 -2.85
N ASP A 278 19.00 10.95 -4.10
CA ASP A 278 18.27 10.12 -5.07
C ASP A 278 18.96 8.76 -5.28
N GLY A 279 20.28 8.76 -5.42
CA GLY A 279 21.08 7.55 -5.50
C GLY A 279 21.00 6.68 -4.25
N LEU A 280 21.02 7.26 -3.05
CA LEU A 280 20.88 6.53 -1.79
C LEU A 280 19.47 5.92 -1.64
N MET A 281 18.43 6.69 -1.93
CA MET A 281 17.04 6.21 -1.90
C MET A 281 16.84 5.04 -2.87
N TRP A 282 17.37 5.16 -4.09
CA TRP A 282 17.30 4.10 -5.09
C TRP A 282 18.06 2.85 -4.66
N SER A 283 19.29 3.00 -4.14
CA SER A 283 20.11 1.88 -3.65
C SER A 283 19.44 1.15 -2.48
N ALA A 284 18.85 1.90 -1.55
CA ALA A 284 18.08 1.33 -0.45
C ALA A 284 16.87 0.54 -0.98
N TYR A 285 16.09 1.11 -1.90
CA TYR A 285 14.97 0.39 -2.51
C TYR A 285 15.41 -0.89 -3.20
N GLN A 286 16.51 -0.88 -3.98
CA GLN A 286 17.04 -2.07 -4.65
C GLN A 286 17.47 -3.15 -3.63
N ALA A 287 18.07 -2.75 -2.51
CA ALA A 287 18.43 -3.68 -1.44
C ALA A 287 17.18 -4.35 -0.81
N TYR A 288 16.11 -3.58 -0.57
CA TYR A 288 14.83 -4.13 -0.13
C TYR A 288 14.15 -5.00 -1.19
N ARG A 289 14.15 -4.56 -2.45
CA ARG A 289 13.59 -5.30 -3.58
C ARG A 289 14.23 -6.68 -3.72
N LYS A 290 15.56 -6.75 -3.62
CA LYS A 290 16.31 -8.01 -3.64
C LYS A 290 15.98 -8.87 -2.42
N ALA A 291 16.04 -8.30 -1.21
CA ALA A 291 15.86 -9.04 0.03
C ALA A 291 14.42 -9.57 0.22
N LEU A 292 13.42 -8.85 -0.28
CA LEU A 292 12.01 -9.26 -0.25
C LEU A 292 11.60 -10.06 -1.51
N HIS A 293 12.52 -10.29 -2.47
CA HIS A 293 12.21 -10.94 -3.74
C HIS A 293 11.02 -10.31 -4.49
N LEU A 294 10.99 -8.98 -4.60
CA LEU A 294 9.86 -8.26 -5.20
C LEU A 294 9.69 -8.57 -6.70
N ASP A 295 10.75 -8.98 -7.40
CA ASP A 295 10.70 -9.42 -8.80
C ASP A 295 10.05 -10.79 -9.01
N GLY A 296 9.61 -11.42 -7.94
CA GLY A 296 9.07 -12.77 -7.93
C GLY A 296 10.09 -13.78 -7.43
N ALA A 297 9.61 -14.74 -6.66
CA ALA A 297 10.38 -15.90 -6.23
C ALA A 297 9.66 -17.17 -6.69
N GLU A 298 10.44 -18.18 -7.09
CA GLU A 298 9.90 -19.52 -7.18
C GLU A 298 9.61 -20.02 -5.77
N LEU A 299 8.33 -20.25 -5.49
CA LEU A 299 7.92 -20.76 -4.18
C LEU A 299 8.20 -22.27 -4.11
N PRO A 300 8.94 -22.73 -3.09
CA PRO A 300 9.04 -24.15 -2.78
C PRO A 300 7.69 -24.70 -2.33
N ALA A 301 7.54 -26.03 -2.32
CA ALA A 301 6.28 -26.69 -1.93
C ALA A 301 5.81 -26.27 -0.54
N MET A 302 6.73 -26.04 0.40
CA MET A 302 6.47 -25.35 1.68
C MET A 302 7.33 -24.10 1.70
N PHE A 303 6.75 -22.96 2.03
CA PHE A 303 7.46 -21.69 2.01
C PHE A 303 7.17 -20.84 3.26
N ALA A 304 8.16 -20.02 3.61
CA ALA A 304 8.02 -18.86 4.49
C ALA A 304 8.63 -17.68 3.75
N LEU A 305 7.82 -16.67 3.41
CA LEU A 305 8.22 -15.54 2.61
C LEU A 305 7.96 -14.24 3.37
N ASP A 306 9.00 -13.42 3.49
CA ASP A 306 8.86 -12.06 3.99
C ASP A 306 8.24 -11.19 2.87
N THR A 307 7.13 -10.51 3.16
CA THR A 307 6.36 -9.75 2.17
C THR A 307 6.25 -8.27 2.50
N ALA A 308 6.59 -7.88 3.73
CA ALA A 308 6.74 -6.49 4.12
C ALA A 308 7.84 -6.35 5.18
N VAL A 309 8.34 -5.14 5.34
CA VAL A 309 9.36 -4.81 6.33
C VAL A 309 9.14 -3.42 6.92
N ILE A 310 9.41 -3.31 8.22
CA ILE A 310 9.64 -2.05 8.92
C ILE A 310 11.04 -2.14 9.51
N GLU A 311 11.94 -1.27 9.07
CA GLU A 311 13.36 -1.32 9.46
C GLU A 311 13.89 0.06 9.82
N THR A 312 14.67 0.09 10.89
CA THR A 312 15.52 1.22 11.30
C THR A 312 16.97 0.75 11.39
N THR A 313 17.87 1.65 11.68
CA THR A 313 19.26 1.29 11.95
C THR A 313 19.42 0.36 13.17
N GLU A 314 18.41 0.28 14.03
CA GLU A 314 18.44 -0.44 15.29
C GLU A 314 17.71 -1.78 15.29
N MET A 315 16.59 -1.87 14.59
CA MET A 315 15.74 -3.07 14.59
C MET A 315 15.01 -3.28 13.26
N THR A 316 14.60 -4.50 13.05
CA THR A 316 13.88 -4.94 11.84
C THR A 316 12.70 -5.80 12.24
N HIS A 317 11.50 -5.42 11.79
CA HIS A 317 10.34 -6.29 11.77
C HIS A 317 10.00 -6.68 10.34
N SER A 318 9.58 -7.93 10.13
CA SER A 318 9.08 -8.39 8.84
C SER A 318 7.72 -9.06 8.96
N PHE A 319 6.92 -8.95 7.91
CA PHE A 319 5.66 -9.68 7.79
C PHE A 319 5.90 -10.96 7.01
N VAL A 320 5.70 -12.08 7.67
CA VAL A 320 5.97 -13.41 7.13
C VAL A 320 4.67 -14.07 6.74
N ILE A 321 4.61 -14.61 5.53
CA ILE A 321 3.55 -15.49 5.05
C ILE A 321 4.13 -16.89 4.91
N GLU A 322 3.54 -17.84 5.63
CA GLU A 322 3.90 -19.25 5.59
C GLU A 322 2.80 -20.03 4.87
N GLY A 323 3.16 -20.95 3.99
CA GLY A 323 2.18 -21.67 3.21
C GLY A 323 2.71 -22.88 2.47
N VAL A 324 1.81 -23.46 1.68
CA VAL A 324 2.10 -24.57 0.78
C VAL A 324 1.76 -24.15 -0.65
N ALA A 325 2.70 -24.36 -1.56
CA ALA A 325 2.51 -24.13 -2.98
C ALA A 325 2.41 -25.47 -3.70
N GLN A 326 1.31 -25.71 -4.39
CA GLN A 326 1.07 -26.89 -5.21
C GLN A 326 1.11 -26.50 -6.68
N ARG A 327 2.06 -27.05 -7.44
CA ARG A 327 2.13 -26.83 -8.88
C ARG A 327 1.22 -27.81 -9.60
N SER A 328 0.40 -27.30 -10.49
CA SER A 328 -0.44 -28.06 -11.42
C SER A 328 -0.13 -27.64 -12.87
N LYS A 329 -0.72 -28.32 -13.83
CA LYS A 329 -0.61 -27.92 -15.26
C LYS A 329 -1.23 -26.54 -15.53
N ASP A 330 -2.17 -26.12 -14.68
CA ASP A 330 -2.97 -24.90 -14.83
C ASP A 330 -2.41 -23.73 -14.00
N GLY A 331 -1.28 -23.94 -13.29
CA GLY A 331 -0.63 -22.91 -12.49
C GLY A 331 -0.19 -23.37 -11.10
N VAL A 332 0.05 -22.40 -10.22
CA VAL A 332 0.45 -22.65 -8.82
C VAL A 332 -0.74 -22.32 -7.92
N ASN A 333 -1.22 -23.33 -7.20
CA ASN A 333 -2.21 -23.12 -6.14
C ASN A 333 -1.48 -22.89 -4.81
N ILE A 334 -1.78 -21.78 -4.13
CA ILE A 334 -1.15 -21.39 -2.88
C ILE A 334 -2.16 -21.47 -1.75
N GLU A 335 -1.84 -22.24 -0.73
CA GLU A 335 -2.59 -22.30 0.52
C GLU A 335 -1.77 -21.62 1.62
N VAL A 336 -2.23 -20.44 2.05
CA VAL A 336 -1.64 -19.73 3.18
C VAL A 336 -2.02 -20.40 4.48
N LYS A 337 -1.05 -20.74 5.32
CA LYS A 337 -1.23 -21.40 6.61
C LYS A 337 -1.14 -20.44 7.78
N ASN A 338 -0.24 -19.43 7.67
CA ASN A 338 0.01 -18.47 8.73
C ASN A 338 0.49 -17.14 8.15
N MET A 339 0.13 -16.05 8.83
CA MET A 339 0.60 -14.70 8.51
C MET A 339 0.84 -13.93 9.80
N ARG A 340 2.01 -13.31 9.95
CA ARG A 340 2.32 -12.53 11.16
C ARG A 340 3.47 -11.55 10.95
N TRP A 341 3.43 -10.48 11.70
CA TRP A 341 4.62 -9.67 11.97
C TRP A 341 5.52 -10.38 12.97
N GLY A 342 6.81 -10.25 12.80
CA GLY A 342 7.81 -10.79 13.72
C GLY A 342 9.07 -9.93 13.77
N LEU A 343 9.68 -9.83 14.96
CA LEU A 343 10.99 -9.22 15.12
C LEU A 343 12.02 -10.11 14.42
N ALA A 344 12.65 -9.57 13.39
CA ALA A 344 13.61 -10.29 12.59
C ALA A 344 15.06 -10.07 13.05
N ALA A 345 15.39 -8.83 13.56
CA ALA A 345 16.69 -8.51 14.15
C ALA A 345 16.59 -7.28 15.06
N SER A 346 17.43 -7.26 16.11
CA SER A 346 17.67 -6.07 16.94
C SER A 346 19.16 -5.93 17.27
N LEU A 347 19.65 -4.69 17.39
CA LEU A 347 21.01 -4.45 17.91
C LEU A 347 21.00 -4.73 19.43
N GLY A 348 21.82 -5.68 19.88
CA GLY A 348 22.06 -5.95 21.30
C GLY A 348 21.21 -7.04 21.94
N GLY A 349 20.48 -7.84 21.17
CA GLY A 349 19.80 -9.04 21.66
C GLY A 349 20.18 -10.26 20.85
N THR A 350 20.77 -11.25 21.48
CA THR A 350 20.70 -12.64 21.02
C THR A 350 19.24 -13.06 21.02
N PRO A 351 18.77 -13.88 20.05
CA PRO A 351 17.39 -14.33 19.96
C PRO A 351 16.94 -15.08 21.20
#